data_81ecb39dfef9e721264c7c6b40561dcc
#
_entry.id   81ecb39dfef9e721264c7c6b40561dcc
#
_cell.length_a   1.000
_cell.length_b   1.000
_cell.length_c   1.000
_cell.angle_alpha   90.00
_cell.angle_beta   90.00
_cell.angle_gamma   90.00
#
_symmetry.space_group_name_H-M   'P 1'
#
loop_
_entity.id
_entity.type
_entity.pdbx_description
1 polymer ?
#
loop_
_entity_poly.entity_id
_entity_poly.type
_entity_poly.pdbx_seq_one_letter_code
_entity_poly.pdbx_strand_id
1 'polypeptide(L)'
;MNQKEIILEQLSAMGFEPIELGNVGYAFKYEELNYLYMPNDNDEQFLRIAVPQLYDVTDENRVAVLEAMHDTGLMLKYSKVCIMYEDAVWAIYEHRFNTYEDLAEILEHIIRVLEATAQVFHKKINGEEVVFNSDDSDEVSDEQLEAE
;
A
#
# COMPACT_ATOMS: atom_id res chain seq x y z
N MET A 1 8.43 17.17 -17.74
CA MET A 1 7.98 15.77 -17.58
C MET A 1 6.72 15.75 -16.71
N ASN A 2 5.78 14.90 -17.05
CA ASN A 2 4.59 14.75 -16.21
C ASN A 2 4.88 13.77 -15.05
N GLN A 3 3.93 13.65 -14.14
CA GLN A 3 4.13 12.77 -12.97
C GLN A 3 4.46 11.35 -13.39
N LYS A 4 3.73 10.81 -14.36
CA LYS A 4 3.92 9.44 -14.77
C LYS A 4 5.37 9.18 -15.21
N GLU A 5 5.89 10.06 -16.04
CA GLU A 5 7.26 9.92 -16.50
C GLU A 5 8.25 10.02 -15.35
N ILE A 6 8.02 10.95 -14.44
CA ILE A 6 8.88 11.15 -13.29
C ILE A 6 8.89 9.91 -12.38
N ILE A 7 7.71 9.38 -12.08
CA ILE A 7 7.59 8.23 -11.20
C ILE A 7 8.22 6.98 -11.85
N LEU A 8 7.92 6.74 -13.12
CA LEU A 8 8.47 5.56 -13.79
C LEU A 8 9.99 5.63 -13.88
N GLU A 9 10.53 6.81 -14.16
CA GLU A 9 11.97 6.99 -14.21
C GLU A 9 12.60 6.74 -12.84
N GLN A 10 11.97 7.25 -11.78
CA GLN A 10 12.50 7.05 -10.44
C GLN A 10 12.41 5.58 -10.01
N LEU A 11 11.32 4.90 -10.32
CA LEU A 11 11.22 3.47 -10.01
C LEU A 11 12.30 2.67 -10.72
N SER A 12 12.57 3.01 -11.98
CA SER A 12 13.65 2.35 -12.72
C SER A 12 15.00 2.64 -12.10
N ALA A 13 15.22 3.87 -11.64
CA ALA A 13 16.49 4.23 -10.98
C ALA A 13 16.67 3.48 -9.67
N MET A 14 15.60 3.07 -9.03
CA MET A 14 15.64 2.30 -7.80
C MET A 14 15.79 0.80 -8.05
N GLY A 15 15.86 0.39 -9.31
CA GLY A 15 16.07 -1.01 -9.66
C GLY A 15 14.82 -1.78 -10.01
N PHE A 16 13.67 -1.14 -10.04
CA PHE A 16 12.43 -1.81 -10.41
C PHE A 16 12.24 -1.81 -11.92
N GLU A 17 11.39 -2.70 -12.40
CA GLU A 17 11.08 -2.81 -13.81
C GLU A 17 9.56 -2.71 -14.00
N PRO A 18 9.02 -1.49 -13.95
CA PRO A 18 7.55 -1.33 -14.09
C PRO A 18 7.07 -1.84 -15.43
N ILE A 19 5.99 -2.59 -15.40
CA ILE A 19 5.38 -3.17 -16.60
C ILE A 19 3.96 -2.65 -16.71
N GLU A 20 3.64 -2.10 -17.86
CA GLU A 20 2.30 -1.56 -18.09
C GLU A 20 1.26 -2.68 -18.14
N LEU A 21 0.17 -2.48 -17.39
CA LEU A 21 -0.97 -3.42 -17.36
C LEU A 21 -2.19 -2.69 -17.89
N GLY A 22 -2.28 -2.57 -19.20
CA GLY A 22 -3.42 -1.95 -19.86
C GLY A 22 -3.77 -0.61 -19.26
N ASN A 23 -5.03 -0.42 -18.90
CA ASN A 23 -5.52 0.84 -18.33
C ASN A 23 -5.39 0.90 -16.81
N VAL A 24 -4.92 -0.17 -16.19
CA VAL A 24 -4.89 -0.25 -14.73
C VAL A 24 -3.72 0.54 -14.15
N GLY A 25 -2.55 0.40 -14.74
CA GLY A 25 -1.37 1.08 -14.26
C GLY A 25 -0.10 0.32 -14.60
N TYR A 26 0.92 0.50 -13.76
CA TYR A 26 2.24 -0.08 -13.96
C TYR A 26 2.61 -0.95 -12.77
N ALA A 27 2.83 -2.24 -13.03
CA ALA A 27 3.13 -3.21 -11.98
C ALA A 27 4.62 -3.35 -11.80
N PHE A 28 5.04 -3.47 -10.55
CA PHE A 28 6.43 -3.80 -10.24
C PHE A 28 6.45 -4.69 -9.00
N LYS A 29 7.53 -5.41 -8.84
CA LYS A 29 7.63 -6.39 -7.76
C LYS A 29 8.75 -6.01 -6.81
N TYR A 30 8.47 -6.14 -5.51
CA TYR A 30 9.48 -5.94 -4.48
C TYR A 30 9.26 -7.00 -3.40
N GLU A 31 10.32 -7.69 -3.04
CA GLU A 31 10.24 -8.85 -2.17
C GLU A 31 9.25 -9.83 -2.80
N GLU A 32 8.24 -10.26 -2.13
CA GLU A 32 7.29 -11.20 -2.71
C GLU A 32 5.94 -10.56 -3.01
N LEU A 33 5.89 -9.24 -3.00
CA LEU A 33 4.66 -8.52 -3.26
C LEU A 33 4.65 -7.85 -4.62
N ASN A 34 3.47 -7.81 -5.21
CA ASN A 34 3.25 -7.06 -6.44
C ASN A 34 2.68 -5.71 -6.09
N TYR A 35 3.29 -4.65 -6.62
CA TYR A 35 2.84 -3.29 -6.43
C TYR A 35 2.29 -2.76 -7.73
N LEU A 36 1.41 -1.78 -7.63
CA LEU A 36 0.78 -1.19 -8.80
C LEU A 36 0.77 0.33 -8.65
N TYR A 37 1.48 1.00 -9.56
CA TYR A 37 1.38 2.46 -9.65
C TYR A 37 0.21 2.79 -10.57
N MET A 38 -0.73 3.58 -10.06
CA MET A 38 -1.97 3.90 -10.78
C MET A 38 -2.00 5.39 -11.10
N PRO A 39 -1.48 5.80 -12.27
CA PRO A 39 -1.47 7.24 -12.60
C PRO A 39 -2.87 7.78 -12.81
N ASN A 40 -3.03 9.05 -12.51
CA ASN A 40 -4.28 9.77 -12.72
C ASN A 40 -4.00 10.94 -13.64
N ASP A 41 -4.44 10.83 -14.88
CA ASP A 41 -4.15 11.85 -15.90
C ASP A 41 -4.84 13.18 -15.62
N ASN A 42 -5.85 13.17 -14.78
CA ASN A 42 -6.60 14.39 -14.46
C ASN A 42 -6.08 15.14 -13.25
N ASP A 43 -5.09 14.57 -12.54
CA ASP A 43 -4.57 15.20 -11.34
C ASP A 43 -3.08 14.91 -11.20
N GLU A 44 -2.27 15.84 -11.66
CA GLU A 44 -0.82 15.69 -11.67
C GLU A 44 -0.19 15.67 -10.28
N GLN A 45 -0.91 16.14 -9.28
CA GLN A 45 -0.37 16.14 -7.92
C GLN A 45 -0.71 14.86 -7.16
N PHE A 46 -1.64 14.07 -7.67
CA PHE A 46 -2.14 12.89 -6.97
C PHE A 46 -1.34 11.65 -7.35
N LEU A 47 -0.83 10.97 -6.34
CA LEU A 47 -0.10 9.71 -6.51
C LEU A 47 -0.86 8.60 -5.82
N ARG A 48 -1.04 7.48 -6.51
CA ARG A 48 -1.60 6.28 -5.90
C ARG A 48 -0.73 5.08 -6.23
N ILE A 49 -0.31 4.38 -5.19
CA ILE A 49 0.38 3.10 -5.33
C ILE A 49 -0.36 2.10 -4.45
N ALA A 50 -0.52 0.90 -4.93
CA ALA A 50 -1.29 -0.11 -4.23
C ALA A 50 -0.59 -1.46 -4.25
N VAL A 51 -0.97 -2.32 -3.32
CA VAL A 51 -0.72 -3.76 -3.40
C VAL A 51 -2.07 -4.39 -3.65
N PRO A 52 -2.32 -4.88 -4.86
CA PRO A 52 -3.64 -5.40 -5.21
C PRO A 52 -3.84 -6.82 -4.73
N GLN A 53 -5.10 -7.18 -4.61
CA GLN A 53 -5.53 -8.57 -4.42
C GLN A 53 -4.86 -9.29 -3.26
N LEU A 54 -4.90 -8.65 -2.10
CA LEU A 54 -4.38 -9.28 -0.89
C LEU A 54 -5.19 -10.50 -0.47
N TYR A 55 -6.48 -10.49 -0.75
CA TYR A 55 -7.38 -11.51 -0.26
C TYR A 55 -8.69 -11.47 -1.03
N ASP A 56 -9.20 -12.63 -1.40
CA ASP A 56 -10.47 -12.71 -2.11
C ASP A 56 -11.63 -12.66 -1.10
N VAL A 57 -12.64 -11.85 -1.43
CA VAL A 57 -13.79 -11.66 -0.57
C VAL A 57 -14.96 -12.50 -1.12
N THR A 58 -15.56 -13.31 -0.26
CA THR A 58 -16.72 -14.12 -0.59
C THR A 58 -17.84 -13.79 0.37
N ASP A 59 -19.03 -14.30 0.10
CA ASP A 59 -20.14 -14.08 1.02
C ASP A 59 -19.85 -14.69 2.38
N GLU A 60 -19.16 -15.84 2.41
CA GLU A 60 -18.85 -16.53 3.64
C GLU A 60 -17.81 -15.81 4.49
N ASN A 61 -16.85 -15.17 3.87
CA ASN A 61 -15.76 -14.53 4.63
C ASN A 61 -15.91 -13.03 4.78
N ARG A 62 -16.95 -12.42 4.20
CA ARG A 62 -17.05 -10.95 4.14
C ARG A 62 -16.97 -10.28 5.50
N VAL A 63 -17.68 -10.81 6.50
CA VAL A 63 -17.65 -10.19 7.83
C VAL A 63 -16.25 -10.28 8.43
N ALA A 64 -15.62 -11.43 8.35
CA ALA A 64 -14.27 -11.60 8.88
C ALA A 64 -13.27 -10.68 8.15
N VAL A 65 -13.44 -10.53 6.83
CA VAL A 65 -12.58 -9.65 6.05
C VAL A 65 -12.76 -8.19 6.47
N LEU A 66 -14.01 -7.74 6.63
CA LEU A 66 -14.29 -6.37 7.04
C LEU A 66 -13.71 -6.09 8.42
N GLU A 67 -13.81 -7.04 9.34
CA GLU A 67 -13.21 -6.86 10.66
C GLU A 67 -11.69 -6.78 10.59
N ALA A 68 -11.07 -7.64 9.78
CA ALA A 68 -9.62 -7.58 9.59
C ALA A 68 -9.19 -6.27 8.96
N MET A 69 -9.97 -5.75 8.00
CA MET A 69 -9.69 -4.47 7.38
C MET A 69 -9.77 -3.34 8.40
N HIS A 70 -10.80 -3.37 9.23
CA HIS A 70 -10.96 -2.36 10.27
C HIS A 70 -9.77 -2.38 11.23
N ASP A 71 -9.42 -3.58 11.72
CA ASP A 71 -8.31 -3.72 12.66
C ASP A 71 -6.99 -3.27 12.04
N THR A 72 -6.77 -3.59 10.77
CA THR A 72 -5.58 -3.14 10.05
C THR A 72 -5.52 -1.62 9.99
N GLY A 73 -6.67 -1.00 9.69
CA GLY A 73 -6.75 0.45 9.60
C GLY A 73 -6.46 1.15 10.91
N LEU A 74 -6.75 0.51 12.03
CA LEU A 74 -6.43 1.08 13.34
C LEU A 74 -4.93 1.06 13.61
N MET A 75 -4.21 0.11 13.05
CA MET A 75 -2.79 -0.08 13.33
C MET A 75 -1.85 0.68 12.41
N LEU A 76 -2.26 0.93 11.18
CA LEU A 76 -1.38 1.51 10.19
C LEU A 76 -1.70 2.97 9.93
N LYS A 77 -0.64 3.74 9.65
CA LYS A 77 -0.76 5.13 9.22
C LYS A 77 -0.56 5.19 7.71
N TYR A 78 -1.12 6.19 7.07
CA TYR A 78 -0.91 6.56 5.67
C TYR A 78 -1.59 5.67 4.65
N SER A 79 -1.77 4.40 4.92
CA SER A 79 -2.39 3.50 3.97
C SER A 79 -3.84 3.24 4.35
N LYS A 80 -4.57 2.69 3.40
CA LYS A 80 -5.94 2.23 3.65
C LYS A 80 -6.12 0.88 2.98
N VAL A 81 -7.10 0.12 3.46
CA VAL A 81 -7.46 -1.14 2.84
C VAL A 81 -8.90 -1.04 2.39
N CYS A 82 -9.15 -1.46 1.17
CA CYS A 82 -10.45 -1.35 0.52
C CYS A 82 -10.77 -2.62 -0.24
N ILE A 83 -12.06 -2.90 -0.38
CA ILE A 83 -12.48 -3.95 -1.29
C ILE A 83 -12.61 -3.28 -2.65
N MET A 84 -11.85 -3.78 -3.60
CA MET A 84 -11.78 -3.17 -4.93
C MET A 84 -12.29 -4.15 -5.99
N TYR A 85 -11.77 -4.03 -7.20
CA TYR A 85 -12.22 -4.82 -8.34
C TYR A 85 -12.19 -6.31 -8.05
N GLU A 86 -13.21 -7.02 -8.56
CA GLU A 86 -13.30 -8.47 -8.45
C GLU A 86 -13.40 -8.96 -7.01
N ASP A 87 -14.00 -8.15 -6.14
CA ASP A 87 -14.19 -8.50 -4.73
C ASP A 87 -12.90 -8.94 -4.06
N ALA A 88 -11.89 -8.12 -4.16
CA ALA A 88 -10.61 -8.39 -3.53
C ALA A 88 -10.20 -7.22 -2.64
N VAL A 89 -9.47 -7.54 -1.57
CA VAL A 89 -8.92 -6.52 -0.68
C VAL A 89 -7.62 -5.98 -1.28
N TRP A 90 -7.51 -4.66 -1.30
CA TRP A 90 -6.31 -3.96 -1.76
C TRP A 90 -5.78 -3.08 -0.66
N ALA A 91 -4.46 -2.97 -0.55
CA ALA A 91 -3.82 -1.96 0.29
C ALA A 91 -3.43 -0.80 -0.62
N ILE A 92 -3.75 0.42 -0.20
CA ILE A 92 -3.59 1.59 -1.05
C ILE A 92 -2.90 2.70 -0.27
N TYR A 93 -1.95 3.38 -0.93
CA TYR A 93 -1.31 4.56 -0.39
C TYR A 93 -1.53 5.71 -1.35
N GLU A 94 -2.00 6.84 -0.85
CA GLU A 94 -2.23 8.03 -1.65
C GLU A 94 -1.43 9.19 -1.10
N HIS A 95 -0.84 9.97 -2.00
CA HIS A 95 0.04 11.06 -1.64
C HIS A 95 -0.20 12.24 -2.56
N ARG A 96 -0.04 13.44 -2.02
CA ARG A 96 -0.16 14.66 -2.80
C ARG A 96 1.21 15.33 -2.89
N PHE A 97 1.67 15.55 -4.11
CA PHE A 97 2.95 16.21 -4.33
C PHE A 97 2.79 17.74 -4.45
N ASN A 98 3.64 18.46 -3.75
CA ASN A 98 3.85 19.87 -4.03
C ASN A 98 5.09 20.02 -4.90
N THR A 99 6.11 19.24 -4.62
CA THR A 99 7.34 19.16 -5.41
C THR A 99 7.72 17.70 -5.50
N TYR A 100 8.72 17.40 -6.34
CA TYR A 100 9.25 16.04 -6.43
C TYR A 100 10.58 15.88 -5.70
N GLU A 101 10.89 16.82 -4.80
CA GLU A 101 12.06 16.68 -3.94
C GLU A 101 11.87 15.45 -3.05
N ASP A 102 12.96 14.77 -2.78
CA ASP A 102 12.96 13.58 -1.93
C ASP A 102 12.07 12.45 -2.47
N LEU A 103 11.86 12.41 -3.79
CA LEU A 103 10.98 11.42 -4.39
C LEU A 103 11.40 9.99 -4.07
N ALA A 104 12.69 9.68 -4.13
CA ALA A 104 13.16 8.33 -3.84
C ALA A 104 12.79 7.93 -2.41
N GLU A 105 12.99 8.84 -1.46
CA GLU A 105 12.66 8.59 -0.06
C GLU A 105 11.17 8.40 0.13
N ILE A 106 10.37 9.21 -0.56
CA ILE A 106 8.92 9.08 -0.50
C ILE A 106 8.47 7.73 -1.04
N LEU A 107 9.01 7.31 -2.17
CA LEU A 107 8.64 6.02 -2.75
C LEU A 107 9.07 4.85 -1.87
N GLU A 108 10.26 4.93 -1.27
CA GLU A 108 10.69 3.90 -0.33
C GLU A 108 9.74 3.81 0.87
N HIS A 109 9.31 4.95 1.39
CA HIS A 109 8.37 4.97 2.51
C HIS A 109 7.05 4.33 2.11
N ILE A 110 6.54 4.67 0.92
CA ILE A 110 5.29 4.11 0.42
C ILE A 110 5.38 2.57 0.34
N ILE A 111 6.47 2.07 -0.21
CA ILE A 111 6.66 0.64 -0.37
C ILE A 111 6.69 -0.05 1.00
N ARG A 112 7.43 0.53 1.96
CA ARG A 112 7.50 -0.05 3.31
C ARG A 112 6.16 -0.04 4.03
N VAL A 113 5.40 1.05 3.88
CA VAL A 113 4.08 1.14 4.50
C VAL A 113 3.13 0.12 3.89
N LEU A 114 3.15 -0.02 2.58
CA LEU A 114 2.28 -0.98 1.91
C LEU A 114 2.65 -2.42 2.28
N GLU A 115 3.94 -2.71 2.38
CA GLU A 115 4.37 -4.03 2.82
C GLU A 115 3.87 -4.33 4.23
N ALA A 116 4.03 -3.36 5.14
CA ALA A 116 3.54 -3.53 6.50
C ALA A 116 2.03 -3.71 6.54
N THR A 117 1.31 -2.95 5.72
CA THR A 117 -0.14 -3.05 5.65
C THR A 117 -0.57 -4.45 5.22
N ALA A 118 0.06 -4.99 4.19
CA ALA A 118 -0.24 -6.32 3.71
C ALA A 118 0.02 -7.38 4.78
N GLN A 119 1.14 -7.25 5.48
CA GLN A 119 1.51 -8.19 6.53
C GLN A 119 0.52 -8.14 7.69
N VAL A 120 0.17 -6.95 8.13
CA VAL A 120 -0.78 -6.78 9.23
C VAL A 120 -2.15 -7.35 8.84
N PHE A 121 -2.61 -7.03 7.64
CA PHE A 121 -3.90 -7.55 7.20
C PHE A 121 -3.92 -9.08 7.20
N HIS A 122 -2.88 -9.70 6.65
CA HIS A 122 -2.84 -11.17 6.59
C HIS A 122 -2.81 -11.79 7.98
N LYS A 123 -2.10 -11.18 8.91
CA LYS A 123 -2.09 -11.67 10.29
C LYS A 123 -3.46 -11.53 10.92
N LYS A 124 -4.13 -10.40 10.70
CA LYS A 124 -5.45 -10.17 11.27
C LYS A 124 -6.48 -11.17 10.73
N ILE A 125 -6.48 -11.39 9.41
CA ILE A 125 -7.45 -12.31 8.82
C ILE A 125 -7.18 -13.76 9.25
N ASN A 126 -5.93 -14.09 9.57
CA ASN A 126 -5.56 -15.43 10.05
C ASN A 126 -5.69 -15.59 11.55
N GLY A 127 -6.13 -14.55 12.25
CA GLY A 127 -6.26 -14.61 13.70
C GLY A 127 -4.97 -14.58 14.47
N GLU A 128 -3.90 -14.12 13.83
CA GLU A 128 -2.58 -14.05 14.46
C GLU A 128 -2.38 -12.71 15.16
N GLU A 129 -1.57 -12.74 16.20
CA GLU A 129 -1.23 -11.54 16.93
C GLU A 129 -0.20 -10.74 16.15
N VAL A 130 -0.37 -9.42 16.13
CA VAL A 130 0.55 -8.53 15.46
C VAL A 130 1.50 -7.91 16.49
N VAL A 131 2.81 -8.10 16.26
CA VAL A 131 3.84 -7.57 17.13
C VAL A 131 4.80 -6.73 16.30
N PHE A 132 5.07 -5.50 16.73
CA PHE A 132 6.03 -4.65 16.06
C PHE A 132 7.34 -4.66 16.85
N ASN A 133 8.44 -4.76 16.11
CA ASN A 133 9.77 -4.64 16.71
C ASN A 133 10.07 -3.19 17.02
N SER A 134 11.03 -2.96 17.92
CA SER A 134 11.44 -1.61 18.27
C SER A 134 11.94 -0.83 17.05
N ASP A 135 12.49 -1.53 16.07
CA ASP A 135 12.98 -0.88 14.86
C ASP A 135 11.85 -0.34 14.00
N ASP A 136 10.66 -0.91 14.13
CA ASP A 136 9.50 -0.51 13.35
C ASP A 136 8.67 0.54 14.07
N SER A 137 9.00 0.86 15.29
CA SER A 137 8.19 1.75 16.13
C SER A 137 8.01 3.14 15.54
N ASP A 138 8.98 3.60 14.76
CA ASP A 138 8.91 4.92 14.15
C ASP A 138 7.77 5.02 13.15
N GLU A 139 7.40 3.92 12.54
CA GLU A 139 6.42 3.91 11.46
C GLU A 139 5.01 3.77 11.99
N VAL A 140 4.88 3.18 13.14
CA VAL A 140 3.59 2.95 13.76
C VAL A 140 3.67 3.49 15.17
N SER A 141 2.68 4.22 15.57
CA SER A 141 2.62 4.72 16.94
C SER A 141 2.22 3.58 17.84
N ASP A 142 3.19 2.81 18.24
CA ASP A 142 2.96 1.66 19.10
C ASP A 142 2.29 2.07 20.40
N GLU A 143 2.67 3.23 20.90
CA GLU A 143 2.05 3.77 22.09
C GLU A 143 0.57 4.00 21.90
N GLN A 144 0.14 4.35 20.68
CA GLN A 144 -1.26 4.52 20.40
C GLN A 144 -2.00 3.20 20.48
N LEU A 145 -1.36 2.14 20.03
CA LEU A 145 -1.96 0.82 20.11
C LEU A 145 -2.09 0.35 21.54
N GLU A 146 -1.08 0.63 22.34
CA GLU A 146 -1.09 0.24 23.75
C GLU A 146 -2.12 1.00 24.57
N ALA A 147 -2.40 2.23 24.16
CA ALA A 147 -3.35 3.07 24.87
C ALA A 147 -4.79 2.58 24.67
N GLU A 148 -5.00 1.76 23.71
CA GLU A 148 -6.32 1.24 23.40
C GLU A 148 -6.54 -0.10 24.10
#